data_9e1f485e2e25c0fe4c8aa83ea31dbe46
#
_entry.id   9e1f485e2e25c0fe4c8aa83ea31dbe46
#
_cell.length_a   1.000
_cell.length_b   1.000
_cell.length_c   1.000
_cell.angle_alpha   90.00
_cell.angle_beta   90.00
_cell.angle_gamma   90.00
#
_symmetry.space_group_name_H-M   'P 1'
#
loop_
_entity.id
_entity.type
_entity.pdbx_description
1 polymer ?
#
loop_
_entity_poly.entity_id
_entity_poly.type
_entity_poly.pdbx_seq_one_letter_code
_entity_poly.pdbx_strand_id
1 'polypeptide(L)'
;MSELAIQSVGAVAGELSDMPIEPSWIEDGDPVARGDVLVQSSDKLLSSGLWSCTTGKFRWEFGWDEFVHILEGRVTITEEGGAVHELGPGDTAHFPLGLVSHWHVHEDVRKAFTIRTPEPFVL
;
A
#
# COMPACT_ATOMS: atom_id res chain seq x y z
N MET A 1 -2.45 10.95 30.18
CA MET A 1 -2.77 10.52 28.82
C MET A 1 -2.17 11.52 27.84
N SER A 2 -1.47 11.06 26.90
CA SER A 2 -0.85 11.97 25.95
C SER A 2 -1.26 11.58 24.52
N GLU A 3 -2.22 12.33 24.00
CA GLU A 3 -2.63 12.19 22.61
C GLU A 3 -1.65 12.92 21.69
N LEU A 4 -0.81 13.76 22.27
CA LEU A 4 0.17 14.55 21.54
C LEU A 4 1.56 13.96 21.69
N ALA A 5 1.67 12.66 21.57
CA ALA A 5 2.94 11.96 21.66
C ALA A 5 3.35 11.40 20.30
N ILE A 6 4.63 11.32 20.09
CA ILE A 6 5.17 10.66 18.89
C ILE A 6 4.91 9.16 19.00
N GLN A 7 4.39 8.60 17.92
CA GLN A 7 4.27 7.16 17.77
C GLN A 7 5.21 6.76 16.64
N SER A 8 6.15 5.89 16.93
CA SER A 8 7.12 5.45 15.93
C SER A 8 7.03 3.95 15.75
N VAL A 9 7.22 3.51 14.50
CA VAL A 9 7.16 2.11 14.13
C VAL A 9 8.37 1.80 13.29
N GLY A 10 9.06 0.73 13.63
CA GLY A 10 10.20 0.29 12.84
C GLY A 10 9.75 -0.23 11.46
N ALA A 11 10.56 0.05 10.44
CA ALA A 11 10.26 -0.41 9.08
C ALA A 11 10.30 -1.94 8.95
N VAL A 12 10.83 -2.62 9.94
CA VAL A 12 10.92 -4.08 9.99
C VAL A 12 10.08 -4.59 11.16
N ALA A 13 8.88 -4.10 11.25
CA ALA A 13 7.96 -4.59 12.27
C ALA A 13 7.53 -6.00 11.88
N GLY A 14 7.93 -6.97 12.59
CA GLY A 14 7.52 -8.34 12.52
C GLY A 14 6.76 -8.83 11.30
N GLU A 15 5.97 -9.85 11.50
CA GLU A 15 5.19 -10.47 10.44
C GLU A 15 3.89 -9.70 10.22
N LEU A 16 3.64 -9.33 8.96
CA LEU A 16 2.42 -8.61 8.61
C LEU A 16 1.24 -9.56 8.50
N SER A 17 0.06 -9.06 8.82
CA SER A 17 -1.18 -9.82 8.74
C SER A 17 -1.60 -10.04 7.29
N ASP A 18 -2.31 -11.15 7.04
CA ASP A 18 -2.84 -11.41 5.72
C ASP A 18 -3.79 -10.28 5.30
N MET A 19 -3.61 -9.80 4.08
CA MET A 19 -4.45 -8.76 3.49
C MET A 19 -4.69 -9.16 2.03
N PRO A 20 -5.49 -10.21 1.79
CA PRO A 20 -5.61 -10.76 0.45
C PRO A 20 -6.19 -9.76 -0.54
N ILE A 21 -5.64 -9.80 -1.76
CA ILE A 21 -6.15 -9.04 -2.88
C ILE A 21 -7.48 -9.66 -3.29
N GLU A 22 -8.45 -8.82 -3.64
CA GLU A 22 -9.73 -9.30 -4.17
C GLU A 22 -9.44 -10.27 -5.32
N PRO A 23 -9.88 -11.54 -5.24
CA PRO A 23 -9.55 -12.53 -6.27
C PRO A 23 -9.88 -12.10 -7.69
N SER A 24 -10.97 -11.37 -7.89
CA SER A 24 -11.37 -10.87 -9.21
C SER A 24 -10.39 -9.82 -9.77
N TRP A 25 -9.53 -9.26 -8.93
CA TRP A 25 -8.53 -8.28 -9.35
C TRP A 25 -7.21 -8.91 -9.77
N ILE A 26 -6.99 -10.19 -9.46
CA ILE A 26 -5.74 -10.87 -9.82
C ILE A 26 -5.76 -11.16 -11.32
N GLU A 27 -4.73 -10.70 -12.01
CA GLU A 27 -4.61 -10.82 -13.47
C GLU A 27 -3.66 -11.94 -13.89
N ASP A 28 -2.64 -12.21 -13.09
CA ASP A 28 -1.68 -13.27 -13.38
C ASP A 28 -0.93 -13.68 -12.12
N GLY A 29 -0.64 -14.97 -12.01
CA GLY A 29 0.11 -15.52 -10.89
C GLY A 29 -0.76 -15.66 -9.64
N ASP A 30 -0.10 -15.70 -8.50
CA ASP A 30 -0.75 -15.86 -7.20
C ASP A 30 -0.11 -14.90 -6.20
N PRO A 31 -0.25 -13.57 -6.41
CA PRO A 31 0.35 -12.60 -5.51
C PRO A 31 -0.29 -12.68 -4.12
N VAL A 32 0.55 -12.76 -3.10
CA VAL A 32 0.12 -12.80 -1.70
C VAL A 32 0.44 -11.46 -1.07
N ALA A 33 -0.60 -10.72 -0.69
CA ALA A 33 -0.47 -9.43 -0.06
C ALA A 33 -0.68 -9.52 1.44
N ARG A 34 0.08 -8.73 2.18
CA ARG A 34 0.00 -8.61 3.64
C ARG A 34 0.14 -7.15 4.02
N GLY A 35 -0.46 -6.76 5.12
CA GLY A 35 -0.35 -5.39 5.57
C GLY A 35 -0.96 -5.16 6.93
N ASP A 36 -0.53 -4.08 7.57
CA ASP A 36 -1.09 -3.64 8.84
C ASP A 36 -1.05 -2.13 8.91
N VAL A 37 -2.12 -1.56 9.44
CA VAL A 37 -2.13 -0.17 9.88
C VAL A 37 -1.50 -0.14 11.26
N LEU A 38 -0.48 0.68 11.44
CA LEU A 38 0.32 0.71 12.66
C LEU A 38 0.09 1.96 13.49
N VAL A 39 -0.23 3.07 12.85
CA VAL A 39 -0.54 4.34 13.51
C VAL A 39 -1.69 5.02 12.80
N GLN A 40 -2.49 5.78 13.56
CA GLN A 40 -3.61 6.53 13.00
C GLN A 40 -3.76 7.88 13.70
N SER A 41 -4.32 8.85 12.98
CA SER A 41 -4.77 10.10 13.58
C SER A 41 -5.96 9.83 14.51
N SER A 42 -6.25 10.77 15.40
CA SER A 42 -7.32 10.61 16.39
C SER A 42 -8.69 10.44 15.74
N ASP A 43 -8.92 11.07 14.60
CA ASP A 43 -10.18 10.94 13.85
C ASP A 43 -10.20 9.73 12.91
N LYS A 44 -9.08 9.01 12.82
CA LYS A 44 -8.90 7.81 11.98
C LYS A 44 -9.06 8.07 10.48
N LEU A 45 -8.92 9.30 10.05
CA LEU A 45 -8.96 9.66 8.63
C LEU A 45 -7.59 9.52 7.99
N LEU A 46 -6.53 9.53 8.79
CA LEU A 46 -5.15 9.39 8.34
C LEU A 46 -4.55 8.16 9.00
N SER A 47 -4.09 7.22 8.18
CA SER A 47 -3.54 5.95 8.68
C SER A 47 -2.24 5.63 7.97
N SER A 48 -1.28 5.09 8.72
CA SER A 48 0.01 4.68 8.16
C SER A 48 0.35 3.27 8.60
N GLY A 49 1.08 2.58 7.75
CA GLY A 49 1.51 1.23 8.06
C GLY A 49 2.49 0.67 7.04
N LEU A 50 2.56 -0.65 7.01
CA LEU A 50 3.42 -1.39 6.10
C LEU A 50 2.58 -2.38 5.30
N TRP A 51 3.00 -2.61 4.06
CA TRP A 51 2.35 -3.55 3.16
C TRP A 51 3.41 -4.27 2.33
N SER A 52 3.17 -5.54 2.08
CA SER A 52 4.05 -6.35 1.25
C SER A 52 3.23 -7.17 0.27
N CYS A 53 3.86 -7.54 -0.85
CA CYS A 53 3.20 -8.40 -1.84
C CYS A 53 4.25 -9.21 -2.59
N THR A 54 3.96 -10.48 -2.80
CA THR A 54 4.81 -11.35 -3.60
C THR A 54 4.54 -11.14 -5.09
N THR A 55 5.35 -11.77 -5.94
CA THR A 55 5.30 -11.57 -7.40
C THR A 55 3.94 -11.95 -8.00
N GLY A 56 3.54 -11.20 -9.01
CA GLY A 56 2.29 -11.43 -9.73
C GLY A 56 1.74 -10.15 -10.32
N LYS A 57 0.55 -10.24 -10.88
CA LYS A 57 -0.11 -9.10 -11.52
C LYS A 57 -1.53 -8.96 -11.00
N PHE A 58 -1.94 -7.72 -10.74
CA PHE A 58 -3.30 -7.46 -10.27
C PHE A 58 -3.72 -6.01 -10.58
N ARG A 59 -5.04 -5.84 -10.63
CA ARG A 59 -5.70 -4.55 -10.74
C ARG A 59 -5.94 -4.01 -9.34
N TRP A 60 -5.82 -2.70 -9.16
CA TRP A 60 -6.14 -2.07 -7.88
C TRP A 60 -6.87 -0.75 -8.09
N GLU A 61 -8.05 -0.61 -7.48
CA GLU A 61 -8.80 0.63 -7.46
C GLU A 61 -8.61 1.29 -6.10
N PHE A 62 -8.22 2.55 -6.10
CA PHE A 62 -7.97 3.27 -4.86
C PHE A 62 -9.25 3.90 -4.34
N GLY A 63 -9.68 3.46 -3.15
CA GLY A 63 -10.80 4.05 -2.43
C GLY A 63 -10.38 5.16 -1.48
N TRP A 64 -9.14 5.62 -1.58
CA TRP A 64 -8.55 6.67 -0.74
C TRP A 64 -7.35 7.28 -1.45
N ASP A 65 -6.83 8.38 -0.90
CA ASP A 65 -5.53 8.90 -1.33
C ASP A 65 -4.45 8.12 -0.60
N GLU A 66 -3.42 7.71 -1.32
CA GLU A 66 -2.33 6.92 -0.74
C GLU A 66 -0.96 7.46 -1.16
N PHE A 67 -0.10 7.65 -0.15
CA PHE A 67 1.32 7.94 -0.37
C PHE A 67 2.11 6.71 0.01
N VAL A 68 3.10 6.37 -0.80
CA VAL A 68 3.95 5.20 -0.53
C VAL A 68 5.43 5.55 -0.64
N HIS A 69 6.21 4.81 0.11
CA HIS A 69 7.66 4.78 0.02
C HIS A 69 8.06 3.32 -0.15
N ILE A 70 8.68 3.00 -1.27
CA ILE A 70 9.12 1.62 -1.53
C ILE A 70 10.36 1.33 -0.71
N LEU A 71 10.33 0.26 0.07
CA LEU A 71 11.43 -0.16 0.93
C LEU A 71 12.24 -1.29 0.31
N GLU A 72 11.56 -2.23 -0.35
CA GLU A 72 12.18 -3.40 -0.97
C GLU A 72 11.40 -3.77 -2.22
N GLY A 73 12.09 -4.47 -3.13
CA GLY A 73 11.47 -5.04 -4.31
C GLY A 73 11.35 -4.08 -5.48
N ARG A 74 10.63 -4.53 -6.51
CA ARG A 74 10.47 -3.77 -7.73
C ARG A 74 9.09 -4.03 -8.33
N VAL A 75 8.43 -2.95 -8.74
CA VAL A 75 7.07 -3.03 -9.27
C VAL A 75 6.89 -2.07 -10.43
N THR A 76 6.13 -2.51 -11.43
CA THR A 76 5.65 -1.65 -12.51
C THR A 76 4.17 -1.39 -12.26
N ILE A 77 3.79 -0.12 -12.23
CA ILE A 77 2.39 0.28 -12.03
C ILE A 77 1.95 1.07 -13.26
N THR A 78 0.89 0.60 -13.89
CA THR A 78 0.33 1.24 -15.08
C THR A 78 -1.02 1.85 -14.70
N GLU A 79 -1.17 3.15 -14.96
CA GLU A 79 -2.46 3.81 -14.82
C GLU A 79 -3.39 3.31 -15.91
N GLU A 80 -4.65 3.09 -15.61
CA GLU A 80 -5.57 2.61 -16.61
C GLU A 80 -5.66 3.62 -17.78
N GLY A 81 -5.34 3.12 -18.97
CA GLY A 81 -5.31 3.94 -20.18
C GLY A 81 -4.20 4.97 -20.22
N GLY A 82 -3.19 4.85 -19.37
CA GLY A 82 -2.22 5.92 -19.22
C GLY A 82 -0.79 5.51 -18.96
N ALA A 83 -0.12 6.31 -18.14
CA ALA A 83 1.30 6.25 -17.93
C ALA A 83 1.75 5.00 -17.17
N VAL A 84 3.01 4.62 -17.42
CA VAL A 84 3.66 3.48 -16.78
C VAL A 84 4.73 4.02 -15.83
N HIS A 85 4.73 3.52 -14.60
CA HIS A 85 5.70 3.92 -13.58
C HIS A 85 6.44 2.70 -13.08
N GLU A 86 7.76 2.78 -13.02
CA GLU A 86 8.58 1.73 -12.44
C GLU A 86 9.12 2.23 -11.11
N LEU A 87 8.84 1.50 -10.04
CA LEU A 87 9.22 1.89 -8.69
C LEU A 87 10.09 0.84 -8.05
N GLY A 88 11.10 1.30 -7.31
CA GLY A 88 12.01 0.47 -6.55
C GLY A 88 12.39 1.14 -5.24
N PRO A 89 13.31 0.55 -4.46
CA PRO A 89 13.68 1.06 -3.15
C PRO A 89 14.08 2.54 -3.19
N GLY A 90 13.50 3.33 -2.30
CA GLY A 90 13.74 4.76 -2.22
C GLY A 90 12.76 5.62 -3.00
N ASP A 91 11.97 5.03 -3.89
CA ASP A 91 10.98 5.80 -4.66
C ASP A 91 9.74 6.06 -3.82
N THR A 92 9.14 7.22 -4.05
CA THR A 92 7.88 7.62 -3.43
C THR A 92 6.85 7.90 -4.53
N ALA A 93 5.59 7.66 -4.23
CA ALA A 93 4.52 7.90 -5.17
C ALA A 93 3.23 8.28 -4.44
N HIS A 94 2.35 8.98 -5.15
CA HIS A 94 1.02 9.31 -4.67
C HIS A 94 -0.02 8.70 -5.62
N PHE A 95 -0.95 7.96 -5.06
CA PHE A 95 -2.08 7.39 -5.78
C PHE A 95 -3.34 8.13 -5.35
N PRO A 96 -3.97 8.91 -6.24
CA PRO A 96 -5.16 9.67 -5.88
C PRO A 96 -6.40 8.78 -5.76
N LEU A 97 -7.31 9.18 -4.90
CA LEU A 97 -8.63 8.55 -4.75
C LEU A 97 -9.29 8.40 -6.13
N GLY A 98 -9.76 7.21 -6.42
CA GLY A 98 -10.46 6.89 -7.67
C GLY A 98 -9.55 6.35 -8.78
N LEU A 99 -8.24 6.37 -8.57
CA LEU A 99 -7.32 5.84 -9.56
C LEU A 99 -7.52 4.32 -9.74
N VAL A 100 -7.56 3.89 -10.98
CA VAL A 100 -7.51 2.48 -11.35
C VAL A 100 -6.12 2.20 -11.88
N SER A 101 -5.46 1.20 -11.33
CA SER A 101 -4.08 0.87 -11.65
C SER A 101 -3.91 -0.62 -11.85
N HIS A 102 -2.87 -0.97 -12.61
CA HIS A 102 -2.48 -2.36 -12.86
C HIS A 102 -1.06 -2.54 -12.37
N TRP A 103 -0.86 -3.47 -11.47
CA TRP A 103 0.40 -3.73 -10.80
C TRP A 103 1.06 -4.98 -11.33
N HIS A 104 2.35 -4.89 -11.58
CA HIS A 104 3.18 -6.05 -11.88
C HIS A 104 4.33 -6.06 -10.86
N VAL A 105 4.25 -6.94 -9.89
CA VAL A 105 5.30 -7.10 -8.88
C VAL A 105 6.34 -8.05 -9.46
N HIS A 106 7.53 -7.51 -9.76
CA HIS A 106 8.64 -8.28 -10.34
C HIS A 106 9.46 -8.97 -9.27
N GLU A 107 9.67 -8.29 -8.15
CA GLU A 107 10.38 -8.81 -6.98
C GLU A 107 9.52 -8.48 -5.78
N ASP A 108 9.47 -9.37 -4.81
CA ASP A 108 8.64 -9.20 -3.63
C ASP A 108 8.80 -7.78 -3.08
N VAL A 109 7.70 -7.05 -3.04
CA VAL A 109 7.72 -5.63 -2.72
C VAL A 109 7.29 -5.40 -1.27
N ARG A 110 7.93 -4.41 -0.64
CA ARG A 110 7.55 -3.93 0.68
C ARG A 110 7.52 -2.42 0.64
N LYS A 111 6.46 -1.83 1.16
CA LYS A 111 6.30 -0.38 1.18
C LYS A 111 5.77 0.10 2.52
N ALA A 112 6.17 1.32 2.88
CA ALA A 112 5.49 2.09 3.91
C ALA A 112 4.39 2.89 3.20
N PHE A 113 3.21 2.95 3.79
CA PHE A 113 2.09 3.69 3.21
C PHE A 113 1.46 4.64 4.21
N THR A 114 0.86 5.69 3.68
CA THR A 114 -0.02 6.60 4.41
C THR A 114 -1.25 6.82 3.57
N ILE A 115 -2.41 6.56 4.14
CA ILE A 115 -3.69 6.73 3.44
C ILE A 115 -4.54 7.78 4.17
N ARG A 116 -5.26 8.55 3.36
CA ARG A 116 -6.28 9.46 3.84
C ARG A 116 -7.61 8.93 3.33
N THR A 117 -8.47 8.50 4.23
CA THR A 117 -9.74 7.88 3.84
C THR A 117 -10.90 8.87 3.99
N PRO A 118 -11.96 8.76 3.13
CA PRO A 118 -13.13 9.64 3.23
C PRO A 118 -13.88 9.46 4.54
N GLU A 119 -13.84 8.25 5.09
CA GLU A 119 -14.48 7.89 6.34
C GLU A 119 -13.42 7.31 7.27
N PRO A 120 -13.65 7.34 8.60
CA PRO A 120 -12.71 6.74 9.54
C PRO A 120 -12.40 5.29 9.15
N PHE A 121 -11.12 4.95 9.13
CA PHE A 121 -10.67 3.59 8.82
C PHE A 121 -10.69 2.77 10.10
N VAL A 122 -11.67 1.89 10.22
CA VAL A 122 -11.86 1.06 11.41
C VAL A 122 -11.17 -0.29 11.19
N LEU A 123 -10.33 -0.64 12.12
CA LEU A 123 -9.58 -1.90 12.09
C LEU A 123 -10.37 -3.03 12.74
#